data_9e0bd9b738e5897c44345c4366a2c69e
#
_entry.id   9e0bd9b738e5897c44345c4366a2c69e
#
_cell.length_a   1.000
_cell.length_b   1.000
_cell.length_c   1.000
_cell.angle_alpha   90.00
_cell.angle_beta   90.00
_cell.angle_gamma   90.00
#
_symmetry.space_group_name_H-M   'P 1'
#
loop_
_entity.id
_entity.type
_entity.pdbx_description
1 polymer ?
#
loop_
_entity_poly.entity_id
_entity_poly.type
_entity_poly.pdbx_seq_one_letter_code
_entity_poly.pdbx_strand_id
1 'polypeptide(L)'
;MPNQTLENFLTGILHNRLGRTILRYAGFGFTDPIHTLKSSDIKRIAHAMQNFEIPVIGAMGFDAAQVTAGGIRTEEFNSKTMESYLVPNLYAAGEVLDIDGDCGGFNLQWAWASGHLAGKQAAQQKKSPAPYKKK
;
A
#
# COMPACT_ATOMS: atom_id res chain seq x y z
N MET A 1 -23.65 18.02 -27.88
CA MET A 1 -22.53 18.69 -27.19
C MET A 1 -21.37 18.81 -28.17
N PRO A 2 -21.33 19.81 -29.04
CA PRO A 2 -20.42 19.83 -30.19
C PRO A 2 -18.95 20.16 -29.87
N ASN A 3 -18.61 20.59 -28.67
CA ASN A 3 -17.26 21.11 -28.35
C ASN A 3 -16.49 20.29 -27.27
N GLN A 4 -16.87 19.02 -27.03
CA GLN A 4 -16.13 18.20 -26.07
C GLN A 4 -14.93 17.55 -26.75
N THR A 5 -13.79 17.65 -26.05
CA THR A 5 -12.51 17.06 -26.45
C THR A 5 -12.24 15.78 -25.68
N LEU A 6 -11.27 15.00 -26.14
CA LEU A 6 -10.88 13.75 -25.50
C LEU A 6 -10.21 13.94 -24.13
N GLU A 7 -9.86 15.16 -23.74
CA GLU A 7 -9.14 15.42 -22.47
C GLU A 7 -9.81 14.77 -21.25
N ASN A 8 -11.14 14.78 -21.20
CA ASN A 8 -11.91 14.22 -20.09
C ASN A 8 -12.78 13.02 -20.50
N PHE A 9 -12.51 12.42 -21.66
CA PHE A 9 -13.35 11.35 -22.23
C PHE A 9 -13.47 10.13 -21.31
N LEU A 10 -12.41 9.79 -20.60
CA LEU A 10 -12.37 8.64 -19.68
C LEU A 10 -12.65 9.03 -18.21
N THR A 11 -13.06 10.27 -17.94
CA THR A 11 -13.44 10.72 -16.59
C THR A 11 -14.66 9.92 -16.09
N GLY A 12 -14.59 9.40 -14.88
CA GLY A 12 -15.62 8.52 -14.32
C GLY A 12 -15.39 7.02 -14.58
N ILE A 13 -14.50 6.68 -15.52
CA ILE A 13 -14.06 5.28 -15.78
C ILE A 13 -12.68 5.06 -15.18
N LEU A 14 -11.75 6.00 -15.41
CA LEU A 14 -10.37 5.95 -14.94
C LEU A 14 -10.00 7.25 -14.21
N HIS A 15 -8.97 7.15 -13.35
CA HIS A 15 -8.33 8.35 -12.81
C HIS A 15 -7.80 9.22 -13.97
N ASN A 16 -8.01 10.55 -13.90
CA ASN A 16 -7.72 11.48 -15.00
C ASN A 16 -6.32 11.34 -15.60
N ARG A 17 -5.27 11.19 -14.76
CA ARG A 17 -3.89 11.00 -15.25
C ARG A 17 -3.75 9.72 -16.06
N LEU A 18 -4.33 8.61 -15.55
CA LEU A 18 -4.31 7.33 -16.26
C LEU A 18 -5.10 7.41 -17.57
N GLY A 19 -6.30 7.97 -17.54
CA GLY A 19 -7.12 8.16 -18.74
C GLY A 19 -6.40 8.93 -19.84
N ARG A 20 -5.74 10.03 -19.50
CA ARG A 20 -4.91 10.81 -20.44
C ARG A 20 -3.73 10.01 -20.98
N THR A 21 -3.08 9.21 -20.13
CA THR A 21 -1.97 8.35 -20.55
C THR A 21 -2.44 7.27 -21.53
N ILE A 22 -3.56 6.64 -21.26
CA ILE A 22 -4.18 5.63 -22.15
C ILE A 22 -4.57 6.24 -23.51
N LEU A 23 -5.19 7.43 -23.52
CA LEU A 23 -5.53 8.10 -24.77
C LEU A 23 -4.28 8.38 -25.62
N ARG A 24 -3.23 8.89 -24.99
CA ARG A 24 -1.94 9.13 -25.67
C ARG A 24 -1.32 7.82 -26.18
N TYR A 25 -1.32 6.78 -25.37
CA TYR A 25 -0.84 5.45 -25.75
C TYR A 25 -1.63 4.86 -26.94
N ALA A 26 -2.94 5.11 -26.99
CA ALA A 26 -3.79 4.75 -28.12
C ALA A 26 -3.62 5.69 -29.34
N GLY A 27 -2.74 6.70 -29.28
CA GLY A 27 -2.41 7.59 -30.40
C GLY A 27 -3.39 8.75 -30.61
N PHE A 28 -4.06 9.20 -29.53
CA PHE A 28 -5.00 10.34 -29.59
C PHE A 28 -4.43 11.58 -28.89
N GLY A 29 -4.78 12.76 -29.44
CA GLY A 29 -4.53 14.06 -28.81
C GLY A 29 -5.64 14.42 -27.80
N PHE A 30 -5.31 15.21 -26.79
CA PHE A 30 -6.31 15.66 -25.80
C PHE A 30 -7.32 16.65 -26.39
N THR A 31 -6.89 17.42 -27.39
CA THR A 31 -7.72 18.41 -28.07
C THR A 31 -8.59 17.84 -29.18
N ASP A 32 -8.43 16.55 -29.51
CA ASP A 32 -9.20 15.90 -30.53
C ASP A 32 -10.70 15.90 -30.14
N PRO A 33 -11.61 16.28 -31.05
CA PRO A 33 -13.02 16.36 -30.73
C PRO A 33 -13.62 14.95 -30.59
N ILE A 34 -14.45 14.73 -29.57
CA ILE A 34 -15.09 13.42 -29.32
C ILE A 34 -15.96 12.97 -30.51
N HIS A 35 -16.63 13.92 -31.18
CA HIS A 35 -17.52 13.60 -32.28
C HIS A 35 -16.82 13.04 -33.53
N THR A 36 -15.50 13.15 -33.62
CA THR A 36 -14.70 12.59 -34.72
C THR A 36 -14.35 11.12 -34.53
N LEU A 37 -14.57 10.57 -33.33
CA LEU A 37 -14.28 9.17 -33.03
C LEU A 37 -15.14 8.22 -33.83
N LYS A 38 -14.49 7.26 -34.48
CA LYS A 38 -15.12 6.14 -35.16
C LYS A 38 -15.20 4.91 -34.24
N SER A 39 -16.02 3.94 -34.58
CA SER A 39 -16.10 2.67 -33.85
C SER A 39 -14.75 1.96 -33.74
N SER A 40 -13.89 2.11 -34.75
CA SER A 40 -12.50 1.60 -34.71
C SER A 40 -11.64 2.28 -33.65
N ASP A 41 -11.84 3.58 -33.43
CA ASP A 41 -11.11 4.36 -32.46
C ASP A 41 -11.51 3.98 -31.04
N ILE A 42 -12.81 3.79 -30.80
CA ILE A 42 -13.33 3.28 -29.51
C ILE A 42 -12.74 1.90 -29.20
N LYS A 43 -12.69 0.99 -30.20
CA LYS A 43 -12.07 -0.33 -30.01
C LYS A 43 -10.58 -0.21 -29.70
N ARG A 44 -9.85 0.72 -30.34
CA ARG A 44 -8.42 0.98 -30.07
C ARG A 44 -8.21 1.52 -28.66
N ILE A 45 -9.06 2.43 -28.18
CA ILE A 45 -8.99 2.93 -26.81
C ILE A 45 -9.27 1.79 -25.82
N ALA A 46 -10.31 1.00 -26.04
CA ALA A 46 -10.65 -0.13 -25.19
C ALA A 46 -9.51 -1.17 -25.14
N HIS A 47 -8.89 -1.47 -26.29
CA HIS A 47 -7.73 -2.34 -26.36
C HIS A 47 -6.54 -1.77 -25.57
N ALA A 48 -6.27 -0.47 -25.68
CA ALA A 48 -5.22 0.20 -24.92
C ALA A 48 -5.47 0.16 -23.40
N MET A 49 -6.73 0.21 -22.95
CA MET A 49 -7.07 0.06 -21.54
C MET A 49 -6.81 -1.35 -21.01
N GLN A 50 -7.05 -2.37 -21.82
CA GLN A 50 -6.91 -3.77 -21.44
C GLN A 50 -5.46 -4.29 -21.58
N ASN A 51 -4.69 -3.69 -22.49
CA ASN A 51 -3.35 -4.15 -22.87
C ASN A 51 -2.32 -3.00 -22.74
N PHE A 52 -2.41 -2.24 -21.65
CA PHE A 52 -1.47 -1.16 -21.38
C PHE A 52 -0.16 -1.72 -20.82
N GLU A 53 0.88 -1.68 -21.62
CA GLU A 53 2.20 -2.19 -21.26
C GLU A 53 3.10 -1.07 -20.73
N ILE A 54 3.71 -1.31 -19.56
CA ILE A 54 4.68 -0.39 -18.95
C ILE A 54 5.99 -1.15 -18.75
N PRO A 55 7.09 -0.74 -19.41
CA PRO A 55 8.38 -1.36 -19.16
C PRO A 55 8.87 -0.99 -17.74
N VAL A 56 9.12 -2.01 -16.92
CA VAL A 56 9.73 -1.82 -15.60
C VAL A 56 11.24 -1.75 -15.78
N ILE A 57 11.84 -0.60 -15.51
CA ILE A 57 13.28 -0.34 -15.70
C ILE A 57 14.09 -0.43 -14.41
N GLY A 58 13.43 -0.57 -13.25
CA GLY A 58 14.07 -0.68 -11.93
C GLY A 58 13.07 -0.51 -10.80
N ALA A 59 13.58 -0.57 -9.57
CA ALA A 59 12.85 -0.29 -8.35
C ALA A 59 13.32 1.04 -7.75
N MET A 60 12.44 1.69 -7.03
CA MET A 60 12.77 2.85 -6.20
C MET A 60 13.63 2.39 -5.00
N GLY A 61 14.44 3.30 -4.45
CA GLY A 61 15.22 3.04 -3.23
C GLY A 61 14.34 2.96 -1.97
N PHE A 62 15.00 2.69 -0.84
CA PHE A 62 14.33 2.57 0.46
C PHE A 62 13.49 3.79 0.85
N ASP A 63 13.87 4.99 0.43
CA ASP A 63 13.11 6.23 0.71
C ASP A 63 11.69 6.22 0.13
N ALA A 64 11.44 5.35 -0.85
CA ALA A 64 10.12 5.17 -1.46
C ALA A 64 9.39 3.91 -0.97
N ALA A 65 10.02 3.10 -0.11
CA ALA A 65 9.41 1.90 0.44
C ALA A 65 8.28 2.26 1.42
N GLN A 66 7.15 1.59 1.29
CA GLN A 66 5.99 1.75 2.19
C GLN A 66 5.95 0.67 3.27
N VAL A 67 6.62 -0.45 3.04
CA VAL A 67 6.69 -1.60 3.93
C VAL A 67 8.11 -2.15 3.89
N THR A 68 8.61 -2.62 5.03
CA THR A 68 9.92 -3.28 5.14
C THR A 68 9.71 -4.74 5.50
N ALA A 69 10.19 -5.64 4.66
CA ALA A 69 10.22 -7.07 4.99
C ALA A 69 11.34 -7.38 5.97
N GLY A 70 11.07 -8.30 6.90
CA GLY A 70 11.98 -8.63 7.98
C GLY A 70 11.70 -7.84 9.26
N GLY A 71 12.22 -8.34 10.36
CA GLY A 71 12.01 -7.75 11.69
C GLY A 71 12.43 -8.69 12.80
N ILE A 72 11.94 -8.45 14.01
CA ILE A 72 12.13 -9.37 15.14
C ILE A 72 11.26 -10.61 14.92
N ARG A 73 11.80 -11.77 15.18
CA ARG A 73 11.13 -13.06 14.99
C ARG A 73 9.85 -13.15 15.82
N THR A 74 8.75 -13.44 15.17
CA THR A 74 7.42 -13.51 15.80
C THR A 74 7.29 -14.65 16.81
N GLU A 75 8.02 -15.76 16.60
CA GLU A 75 8.04 -16.91 17.50
C GLU A 75 8.61 -16.57 18.89
N GLU A 76 9.32 -15.46 19.02
CA GLU A 76 9.87 -14.98 20.28
C GLU A 76 8.88 -14.17 21.11
N PHE A 77 7.66 -13.95 20.58
CA PHE A 77 6.62 -13.18 21.24
C PHE A 77 5.32 -13.96 21.40
N ASN A 78 4.66 -13.75 22.52
CA ASN A 78 3.37 -14.33 22.80
C ASN A 78 2.28 -13.59 22.00
N SER A 79 1.61 -14.29 21.09
CA SER A 79 0.57 -13.72 20.22
C SER A 79 -0.67 -13.19 20.96
N LYS A 80 -0.88 -13.57 22.23
CA LYS A 80 -2.02 -13.11 23.05
C LYS A 80 -1.70 -11.92 23.94
N THR A 81 -0.41 -11.65 24.18
CA THR A 81 0.04 -10.58 25.08
C THR A 81 1.01 -9.61 24.42
N MET A 82 1.62 -10.00 23.31
CA MET A 82 2.73 -9.30 22.65
C MET A 82 3.98 -9.18 23.51
N GLU A 83 4.09 -9.97 24.59
CA GLU A 83 5.25 -10.02 25.47
C GLU A 83 6.30 -10.99 24.93
N SER A 84 7.58 -10.64 25.07
CA SER A 84 8.69 -11.50 24.70
C SER A 84 8.76 -12.74 25.61
N TYR A 85 8.99 -13.89 25.01
CA TYR A 85 9.32 -15.11 25.77
C TYR A 85 10.73 -15.10 26.34
N LEU A 86 11.62 -14.26 25.79
CA LEU A 86 13.04 -14.20 26.16
C LEU A 86 13.33 -13.16 27.24
N VAL A 87 12.58 -12.05 27.21
CA VAL A 87 12.82 -10.92 28.11
C VAL A 87 11.49 -10.53 28.78
N PRO A 88 11.33 -10.80 30.07
CA PRO A 88 10.14 -10.40 30.82
C PRO A 88 9.89 -8.90 30.75
N ASN A 89 8.62 -8.50 30.61
CA ASN A 89 8.17 -7.11 30.50
C ASN A 89 8.64 -6.35 29.23
N LEU A 90 9.21 -7.06 28.25
CA LEU A 90 9.47 -6.51 26.93
C LEU A 90 8.29 -6.81 26.02
N TYR A 91 7.72 -5.78 25.42
CA TYR A 91 6.62 -5.89 24.46
C TYR A 91 7.06 -5.33 23.12
N ALA A 92 6.58 -5.93 22.03
CA ALA A 92 6.78 -5.41 20.69
C ALA A 92 5.44 -5.39 19.94
N ALA A 93 5.28 -4.42 19.04
CA ALA A 93 4.05 -4.27 18.25
C ALA A 93 4.35 -3.61 16.90
N GLY A 94 3.49 -3.86 15.92
CA GLY A 94 3.61 -3.27 14.60
C GLY A 94 4.73 -3.90 13.78
N GLU A 95 5.28 -3.13 12.86
CA GLU A 95 6.21 -3.56 11.81
C GLU A 95 7.62 -3.89 12.33
N VAL A 96 7.92 -3.61 13.60
CA VAL A 96 9.18 -4.07 14.22
C VAL A 96 9.22 -5.59 14.32
N LEU A 97 8.07 -6.25 14.39
CA LEU A 97 7.95 -7.69 14.27
C LEU A 97 7.97 -8.09 12.79
N ASP A 98 8.54 -9.25 12.48
CA ASP A 98 8.59 -9.79 11.11
C ASP A 98 7.20 -10.23 10.64
N ILE A 99 6.35 -9.22 10.40
CA ILE A 99 5.00 -9.36 9.86
C ILE A 99 4.79 -8.25 8.84
N ASP A 100 4.62 -8.64 7.60
CA ASP A 100 4.22 -7.76 6.51
C ASP A 100 2.96 -8.32 5.82
N GLY A 101 1.96 -7.49 5.71
CA GLY A 101 0.69 -7.81 5.06
C GLY A 101 0.59 -7.19 3.67
N ASP A 102 -0.33 -7.71 2.89
CA ASP A 102 -0.64 -7.17 1.57
C ASP A 102 -0.99 -5.68 1.61
N CYS A 103 -0.81 -4.99 0.48
CA CYS A 103 -1.27 -3.62 0.31
C CYS A 103 -2.80 -3.57 0.46
N GLY A 104 -3.30 -2.59 1.25
CA GLY A 104 -4.74 -2.46 1.51
C GLY A 104 -5.09 -2.13 2.97
N GLY A 105 -4.12 -1.64 3.75
CA GLY A 105 -4.34 -1.20 5.13
C GLY A 105 -4.08 -2.29 6.20
N PHE A 106 -3.71 -3.51 5.79
CA PHE A 106 -3.45 -4.61 6.73
C PHE A 106 -2.29 -4.31 7.69
N ASN A 107 -1.21 -3.67 7.22
CA ASN A 107 -0.07 -3.31 8.05
C ASN A 107 -0.44 -2.27 9.13
N LEU A 108 -1.26 -1.27 8.79
CA LEU A 108 -1.78 -0.30 9.75
C LEU A 108 -2.72 -0.96 10.77
N GLN A 109 -3.61 -1.85 10.31
CA GLN A 109 -4.51 -2.58 11.19
C GLN A 109 -3.74 -3.47 12.16
N TRP A 110 -2.69 -4.14 11.68
CA TRP A 110 -1.78 -4.91 12.53
C TRP A 110 -1.09 -4.03 13.55
N ALA A 111 -0.54 -2.88 13.16
CA ALA A 111 0.14 -1.95 14.06
C ALA A 111 -0.80 -1.47 15.18
N TRP A 112 -2.04 -1.11 14.85
CA TRP A 112 -3.03 -0.69 15.84
C TRP A 112 -3.47 -1.82 16.77
N ALA A 113 -3.79 -2.99 16.22
CA ALA A 113 -4.27 -4.12 17.01
C ALA A 113 -3.18 -4.64 17.97
N SER A 114 -1.97 -4.86 17.46
CA SER A 114 -0.83 -5.32 18.26
C SER A 114 -0.40 -4.28 19.29
N GLY A 115 -0.38 -3.00 18.93
CA GLY A 115 -0.07 -1.90 19.84
C GLY A 115 -1.09 -1.76 20.97
N HIS A 116 -2.39 -1.88 20.66
CA HIS A 116 -3.45 -1.89 21.67
C HIS A 116 -3.28 -3.08 22.64
N LEU A 117 -3.03 -4.27 22.10
CA LEU A 117 -2.85 -5.48 22.89
C LEU A 117 -1.63 -5.38 23.80
N ALA A 118 -0.48 -4.99 23.25
CA ALA A 118 0.76 -4.81 24.00
C ALA A 118 0.60 -3.78 25.13
N GLY A 119 0.02 -2.62 24.83
CA GLY A 119 -0.22 -1.57 25.82
C GLY A 119 -1.18 -1.99 26.94
N LYS A 120 -2.26 -2.70 26.58
CA LYS A 120 -3.19 -3.25 27.56
C LYS A 120 -2.52 -4.25 28.52
N GLN A 121 -1.72 -5.16 27.98
CA GLN A 121 -1.03 -6.15 28.77
C GLN A 121 0.07 -5.55 29.65
N ALA A 122 0.87 -4.64 29.10
CA ALA A 122 1.89 -3.93 29.86
C ALA A 122 1.30 -3.14 31.04
N ALA A 123 0.12 -2.52 30.86
CA ALA A 123 -0.57 -1.78 31.92
C ALA A 123 -1.15 -2.68 33.05
N GLN A 124 -1.48 -3.94 32.71
CA GLN A 124 -2.04 -4.90 33.68
C GLN A 124 -0.99 -5.57 34.55
N GLN A 125 0.28 -5.58 34.10
CA GLN A 125 1.35 -6.12 34.95
C GLN A 125 1.57 -5.21 36.15
N LYS A 126 1.33 -5.75 37.34
CA LYS A 126 1.69 -5.08 38.57
C LYS A 126 3.18 -4.83 38.56
N LYS A 127 3.60 -3.56 38.80
CA LYS A 127 5.00 -3.13 38.92
C LYS A 127 5.74 -4.03 39.91
N SER A 128 6.44 -5.03 39.38
CA SER A 128 7.54 -5.68 40.10
C SER A 128 8.82 -5.10 39.50
N PRO A 129 9.58 -4.29 40.25
CA PRO A 129 10.84 -3.80 39.76
C PRO A 129 11.82 -4.97 39.73
N ALA A 130 12.07 -5.57 38.57
CA ALA A 130 13.20 -6.45 38.41
C ALA A 130 14.47 -5.60 38.44
N PRO A 131 15.43 -5.86 39.33
CA PRO A 131 16.67 -5.10 39.35
C PRO A 131 17.49 -5.46 38.12
N TYR A 132 17.78 -4.46 37.30
CA TYR A 132 18.72 -4.56 36.20
C TYR A 132 20.13 -4.83 36.82
N LYS A 133 20.56 -6.08 36.83
CA LYS A 133 21.93 -6.42 37.22
C LYS A 133 22.86 -6.07 36.05
N LYS A 134 23.55 -4.92 36.14
CA LYS A 134 24.73 -4.66 35.32
C LYS A 134 25.73 -5.76 35.53
N LYS A 135 26.13 -6.45 34.45
CA LYS A 135 27.39 -7.20 34.36
C LYS A 135 28.49 -6.28 33.92
#